data_c4df9428e4e86073fb6a1382264161c6
#
_entry.id   c4df9428e4e86073fb6a1382264161c6
#
_cell.length_a   1.000
_cell.length_b   1.000
_cell.length_c   1.000
_cell.angle_alpha   90.00
_cell.angle_beta   90.00
_cell.angle_gamma   90.00
#
_symmetry.space_group_name_H-M   'P 1'
#
loop_
_entity.id
_entity.type
_entity.pdbx_description
1 polymer ?
#
loop_
_entity_poly.entity_id
_entity_poly.type
_entity_poly.pdbx_seq_one_letter_code
_entity_poly.pdbx_strand_id
1 'polypeptide(L)'
;RRVLFRSAALRSIGIAPDGVVLRSDRQIPESVKRKISAMCDVDQEAVVAAVDAPSIYDIPKVLFNEGLDSYVVRRLGLKAKDVNWAEWGTLLDVVHNPKHHVKVALVGKYIDLPDAYLSVTEALRAGGFANNAKVEIKWIPSDDCATPEGAKKALSDVDAICVPGGFGVRGIEGKVGALNYARLNKIPTLGLCLGLQCMVIEGARNLAGIAGANSAEFAPDSKAPVIATMEDQLANVSGDGDLGGTMRLGSYKATLKAGSIAAEVYGETEITERHRHRYEVNNKYRDQIAAAGMVFSGMNTERDLVEFVELPRDVHPYYVGTQAHPEFKSRPTRPHPLFAGLIKAAIK
;
A
#
# COMPACT_ATOMS: atom_id res chain seq x y z
N ARG A 1 7.01 -30.28 -20.82
CA ARG A 1 5.65 -30.91 -20.89
C ARG A 1 4.54 -29.91 -20.56
N ARG A 2 4.58 -29.13 -19.47
CA ARG A 2 3.49 -28.20 -19.10
C ARG A 2 3.22 -27.12 -20.15
N VAL A 3 4.27 -26.54 -20.74
CA VAL A 3 4.14 -25.51 -21.79
C VAL A 3 3.41 -26.06 -23.01
N LEU A 4 3.83 -27.22 -23.49
CA LEU A 4 3.23 -27.87 -24.67
C LEU A 4 1.75 -28.19 -24.44
N PHE A 5 1.41 -28.71 -23.27
CA PHE A 5 0.01 -29.00 -22.92
C PHE A 5 -0.85 -27.73 -22.90
N ARG A 6 -0.34 -26.66 -22.27
CA ARG A 6 -1.07 -25.36 -22.18
C ARG A 6 -1.24 -24.70 -23.55
N SER A 7 -0.22 -24.73 -24.40
CA SER A 7 -0.32 -24.18 -25.76
C SER A 7 -1.28 -24.98 -26.63
N ALA A 8 -1.33 -26.31 -26.49
CA ALA A 8 -2.32 -27.15 -27.18
C ALA A 8 -3.75 -26.85 -26.69
N ALA A 9 -3.97 -26.74 -25.38
CA ALA A 9 -5.24 -26.39 -24.78
C ALA A 9 -5.73 -25.02 -25.24
N LEU A 10 -4.82 -24.02 -25.31
CA LEU A 10 -5.15 -22.66 -25.77
C LEU A 10 -5.59 -22.69 -27.25
N ARG A 11 -4.86 -23.42 -28.09
CA ARG A 11 -5.22 -23.55 -29.53
C ARG A 11 -6.52 -24.30 -29.73
N SER A 12 -6.86 -25.27 -28.88
CA SER A 12 -8.12 -26.01 -28.99
C SER A 12 -9.36 -25.13 -28.83
N ILE A 13 -9.22 -23.96 -28.19
CA ILE A 13 -10.28 -22.94 -28.07
C ILE A 13 -10.14 -21.80 -29.08
N GLY A 14 -9.29 -21.97 -30.11
CA GLY A 14 -9.13 -21.01 -31.21
C GLY A 14 -8.14 -19.86 -30.95
N ILE A 15 -7.33 -19.92 -29.90
CA ILE A 15 -6.34 -18.87 -29.58
C ILE A 15 -4.93 -19.42 -29.87
N ALA A 16 -4.23 -18.80 -30.83
CA ALA A 16 -2.82 -19.08 -31.08
C ALA A 16 -1.93 -18.10 -30.29
N PRO A 17 -0.94 -18.58 -29.50
CA PRO A 17 0.01 -17.70 -28.83
C PRO A 17 1.01 -17.14 -29.84
N ASP A 18 1.34 -15.84 -29.73
CA ASP A 18 2.39 -15.20 -30.52
C ASP A 18 3.78 -15.43 -29.91
N GLY A 19 3.87 -15.70 -28.61
CA GLY A 19 5.11 -15.97 -27.90
C GLY A 19 4.90 -16.77 -26.62
N VAL A 20 5.99 -17.31 -26.09
CA VAL A 20 6.00 -18.12 -24.88
C VAL A 20 7.10 -17.67 -23.94
N VAL A 21 6.73 -17.26 -22.74
CA VAL A 21 7.67 -16.95 -21.67
C VAL A 21 7.86 -18.18 -20.77
N LEU A 22 9.06 -18.67 -20.67
CA LEU A 22 9.42 -19.88 -19.94
C LEU A 22 9.98 -19.52 -18.56
N ARG A 23 9.20 -19.72 -17.52
CA ARG A 23 9.65 -19.59 -16.13
C ARG A 23 10.51 -20.81 -15.76
N SER A 24 11.74 -20.59 -15.28
CA SER A 24 12.67 -21.64 -14.92
C SER A 24 13.61 -21.20 -13.81
N ASP A 25 14.07 -22.16 -13.00
CA ASP A 25 15.11 -21.99 -11.99
C ASP A 25 16.54 -22.02 -12.60
N ARG A 26 16.65 -22.35 -13.87
CA ARG A 26 17.94 -22.47 -14.60
C ARG A 26 17.84 -22.01 -16.04
N GLN A 27 18.98 -21.76 -16.65
CA GLN A 27 19.08 -21.40 -18.07
C GLN A 27 18.46 -22.47 -18.97
N ILE A 28 17.77 -22.05 -20.01
CA ILE A 28 17.08 -22.92 -20.97
C ILE A 28 17.96 -22.99 -22.23
N PRO A 29 18.49 -24.20 -22.57
CA PRO A 29 19.29 -24.35 -23.78
C PRO A 29 18.55 -24.00 -25.06
N GLU A 30 19.25 -23.45 -26.05
CA GLU A 30 18.66 -23.06 -27.35
C GLU A 30 18.01 -24.26 -28.08
N SER A 31 18.55 -25.47 -27.91
CA SER A 31 17.93 -26.69 -28.46
C SER A 31 16.54 -26.98 -27.88
N VAL A 32 16.32 -26.59 -26.62
CA VAL A 32 15.01 -26.72 -25.96
C VAL A 32 14.08 -25.59 -26.41
N LYS A 33 14.56 -24.36 -26.57
CA LYS A 33 13.78 -23.24 -27.13
C LYS A 33 13.27 -23.57 -28.54
N ARG A 34 14.17 -24.07 -29.42
CA ARG A 34 13.78 -24.51 -30.78
C ARG A 34 12.71 -25.60 -30.76
N LYS A 35 12.83 -26.59 -29.88
CA LYS A 35 11.82 -27.66 -29.76
C LYS A 35 10.47 -27.10 -29.28
N ILE A 36 10.47 -26.15 -28.37
CA ILE A 36 9.24 -25.52 -27.88
C ILE A 36 8.60 -24.66 -28.97
N SER A 37 9.39 -23.89 -29.70
CA SER A 37 8.97 -23.09 -30.86
C SER A 37 8.20 -24.00 -31.86
N ALA A 38 8.83 -25.05 -32.33
CA ALA A 38 8.23 -25.98 -33.30
C ALA A 38 6.93 -26.65 -32.75
N MET A 39 6.89 -27.01 -31.45
CA MET A 39 5.73 -27.71 -30.87
C MET A 39 4.59 -26.76 -30.44
N CYS A 40 4.89 -25.50 -30.19
CA CYS A 40 3.89 -24.49 -29.82
C CYS A 40 3.44 -23.65 -31.00
N ASP A 41 4.07 -23.81 -32.16
CA ASP A 41 3.81 -23.02 -33.38
C ASP A 41 3.99 -21.50 -33.12
N VAL A 42 5.16 -21.15 -32.57
CA VAL A 42 5.61 -19.78 -32.31
C VAL A 42 6.99 -19.55 -32.87
N ASP A 43 7.33 -18.32 -33.20
CA ASP A 43 8.67 -17.98 -33.67
C ASP A 43 9.73 -18.33 -32.62
N GLN A 44 10.92 -18.78 -33.06
CA GLN A 44 11.98 -19.16 -32.12
C GLN A 44 12.39 -18.00 -31.22
N GLU A 45 12.48 -16.78 -31.77
CA GLU A 45 12.78 -15.55 -31.04
C GLU A 45 11.68 -15.15 -30.04
N ALA A 46 10.45 -15.69 -30.19
CA ALA A 46 9.35 -15.49 -29.27
C ALA A 46 9.34 -16.51 -28.11
N VAL A 47 10.28 -17.41 -28.05
CA VAL A 47 10.47 -18.36 -26.94
C VAL A 47 11.50 -17.79 -25.98
N VAL A 48 11.04 -17.05 -25.00
CA VAL A 48 11.82 -16.21 -24.07
C VAL A 48 11.99 -16.93 -22.72
N ALA A 49 13.20 -16.95 -22.19
CA ALA A 49 13.46 -17.49 -20.86
C ALA A 49 13.32 -16.40 -19.78
N ALA A 50 12.48 -16.63 -18.78
CA ALA A 50 12.41 -15.85 -17.56
C ALA A 50 12.99 -16.70 -16.41
N VAL A 51 14.30 -16.69 -16.31
CA VAL A 51 15.03 -17.40 -15.27
C VAL A 51 14.87 -16.69 -13.92
N ASP A 52 14.95 -17.45 -12.82
CA ASP A 52 14.93 -16.88 -11.48
C ASP A 52 16.06 -15.85 -11.33
N ALA A 53 15.67 -14.66 -10.87
CA ALA A 53 16.58 -13.54 -10.64
C ALA A 53 16.63 -13.21 -9.13
N PRO A 54 17.72 -12.58 -8.66
CA PRO A 54 17.86 -12.17 -7.26
C PRO A 54 16.72 -11.25 -6.79
N SER A 55 16.17 -10.45 -7.72
CA SER A 55 15.03 -9.57 -7.45
C SER A 55 14.06 -9.58 -8.62
N ILE A 56 12.76 -9.38 -8.33
CA ILE A 56 11.74 -9.19 -9.38
C ILE A 56 12.01 -7.95 -10.22
N TYR A 57 12.74 -6.97 -9.68
CA TYR A 57 13.11 -5.74 -10.41
C TYR A 57 14.20 -5.98 -11.47
N ASP A 58 14.88 -7.12 -11.45
CA ASP A 58 15.80 -7.54 -12.51
C ASP A 58 15.06 -8.07 -13.75
N ILE A 59 13.84 -8.57 -13.59
CA ILE A 59 13.10 -9.26 -14.65
C ILE A 59 12.90 -8.41 -15.91
N PRO A 60 12.57 -7.10 -15.83
CA PRO A 60 12.46 -6.26 -17.04
C PRO A 60 13.73 -6.30 -17.89
N LYS A 61 14.92 -6.28 -17.25
CA LYS A 61 16.21 -6.34 -17.95
C LYS A 61 16.50 -7.75 -18.49
N VAL A 62 16.09 -8.79 -17.77
CA VAL A 62 16.18 -10.17 -18.25
C VAL A 62 15.36 -10.37 -19.52
N LEU A 63 14.11 -9.91 -19.53
CA LEU A 63 13.22 -10.04 -20.69
C LEU A 63 13.70 -9.17 -21.87
N PHE A 64 14.24 -7.98 -21.62
CA PHE A 64 14.87 -7.15 -22.63
C PHE A 64 16.08 -7.84 -23.28
N ASN A 65 16.95 -8.42 -22.47
CA ASN A 65 18.13 -9.12 -22.99
C ASN A 65 17.76 -10.39 -23.81
N GLU A 66 16.61 -10.99 -23.53
CA GLU A 66 16.04 -12.10 -24.31
C GLU A 66 15.30 -11.61 -25.60
N GLY A 67 15.18 -10.28 -25.81
CA GLY A 67 14.58 -9.68 -26.99
C GLY A 67 13.06 -9.64 -27.04
N LEU A 68 12.38 -9.88 -25.89
CA LEU A 68 10.90 -9.92 -25.83
C LEU A 68 10.27 -8.62 -26.26
N ASP A 69 10.80 -7.49 -25.80
CA ASP A 69 10.29 -6.15 -26.10
C ASP A 69 10.36 -5.84 -27.60
N SER A 70 11.51 -6.10 -28.22
CA SER A 70 11.75 -5.92 -29.65
C SER A 70 10.85 -6.81 -30.50
N TYR A 71 10.64 -8.05 -30.08
CA TYR A 71 9.68 -8.97 -30.73
C TYR A 71 8.25 -8.42 -30.67
N VAL A 72 7.80 -8.01 -29.47
CA VAL A 72 6.43 -7.48 -29.27
C VAL A 72 6.22 -6.20 -30.09
N VAL A 73 7.16 -5.26 -30.05
CA VAL A 73 7.09 -4.00 -30.83
C VAL A 73 6.94 -4.29 -32.32
N ARG A 74 7.75 -5.20 -32.87
CA ARG A 74 7.69 -5.62 -34.26
C ARG A 74 6.38 -6.33 -34.60
N ARG A 75 5.96 -7.29 -33.77
CA ARG A 75 4.76 -8.09 -33.99
C ARG A 75 3.48 -7.25 -34.00
N LEU A 76 3.42 -6.21 -33.17
CA LEU A 76 2.29 -5.28 -33.07
C LEU A 76 2.42 -4.07 -34.02
N GLY A 77 3.49 -3.96 -34.79
CA GLY A 77 3.72 -2.82 -35.70
C GLY A 77 3.86 -1.48 -34.98
N LEU A 78 4.34 -1.49 -33.72
CA LEU A 78 4.47 -0.29 -32.91
C LEU A 78 5.72 0.51 -33.29
N LYS A 79 5.62 1.85 -33.16
CA LYS A 79 6.78 2.73 -33.20
C LYS A 79 7.25 2.96 -31.77
N ALA A 80 8.41 2.49 -31.43
CA ALA A 80 9.02 2.66 -30.12
C ALA A 80 10.38 3.35 -30.25
N LYS A 81 10.79 4.03 -29.18
CA LYS A 81 12.15 4.53 -29.01
C LYS A 81 13.01 3.46 -28.34
N ASP A 82 14.31 3.59 -28.44
CA ASP A 82 15.24 2.77 -27.68
C ASP A 82 14.99 2.88 -26.18
N VAL A 83 15.18 1.79 -25.46
CA VAL A 83 14.93 1.75 -24.00
C VAL A 83 16.04 2.53 -23.28
N ASN A 84 15.65 3.48 -22.44
CA ASN A 84 16.55 4.18 -21.54
C ASN A 84 16.55 3.50 -20.17
N TRP A 85 17.67 2.86 -19.82
CA TRP A 85 17.86 2.12 -18.57
C TRP A 85 18.43 2.96 -17.42
N ALA A 86 18.66 4.27 -17.57
CA ALA A 86 19.35 5.09 -16.58
C ALA A 86 18.60 5.11 -15.23
N GLU A 87 17.32 5.44 -15.23
CA GLU A 87 16.49 5.47 -14.02
C GLU A 87 16.33 4.08 -13.39
N TRP A 88 16.07 3.07 -14.24
CA TRP A 88 15.92 1.69 -13.75
C TRP A 88 17.25 1.11 -13.25
N GLY A 89 18.37 1.49 -13.85
CA GLY A 89 19.72 1.12 -13.38
C GLY A 89 19.99 1.65 -11.98
N THR A 90 19.67 2.92 -11.72
CA THR A 90 19.77 3.53 -10.38
C THR A 90 18.90 2.78 -9.36
N LEU A 91 17.68 2.37 -9.74
CA LEU A 91 16.83 1.54 -8.89
C LEU A 91 17.50 0.21 -8.55
N LEU A 92 18.05 -0.50 -9.56
CA LEU A 92 18.71 -1.79 -9.35
C LEU A 92 19.94 -1.67 -8.44
N ASP A 93 20.68 -0.58 -8.53
CA ASP A 93 21.83 -0.33 -7.64
C ASP A 93 21.36 -0.26 -6.18
N VAL A 94 20.25 0.40 -5.89
CA VAL A 94 19.67 0.46 -4.54
C VAL A 94 19.12 -0.90 -4.11
N VAL A 95 18.46 -1.61 -5.01
CA VAL A 95 17.90 -2.95 -4.73
C VAL A 95 18.98 -3.94 -4.32
N HIS A 96 20.14 -3.90 -4.98
CA HIS A 96 21.22 -4.84 -4.73
C HIS A 96 22.23 -4.37 -3.66
N ASN A 97 22.38 -3.05 -3.49
CA ASN A 97 23.34 -2.44 -2.58
C ASN A 97 22.71 -1.42 -1.64
N PRO A 98 21.68 -1.81 -0.85
CA PRO A 98 21.02 -0.90 0.09
C PRO A 98 21.98 -0.46 1.20
N LYS A 99 21.95 0.82 1.57
CA LYS A 99 22.78 1.38 2.64
C LYS A 99 22.17 1.18 4.03
N HIS A 100 20.85 1.04 4.09
CA HIS A 100 20.10 0.91 5.33
C HIS A 100 19.21 -0.34 5.29
N HIS A 101 18.85 -0.83 6.47
CA HIS A 101 17.85 -1.89 6.65
C HIS A 101 16.77 -1.37 7.59
N VAL A 102 15.51 -1.49 7.20
CA VAL A 102 14.36 -1.04 7.99
C VAL A 102 13.36 -2.18 8.09
N LYS A 103 13.03 -2.56 9.33
CA LYS A 103 12.01 -3.57 9.60
C LYS A 103 10.68 -2.87 9.86
N VAL A 104 9.70 -3.08 8.98
CA VAL A 104 8.37 -2.50 9.05
C VAL A 104 7.35 -3.54 9.47
N ALA A 105 6.66 -3.34 10.61
CA ALA A 105 5.50 -4.14 10.95
C ALA A 105 4.30 -3.75 10.08
N LEU A 106 3.75 -4.71 9.35
CA LEU A 106 2.46 -4.58 8.69
C LEU A 106 1.39 -5.21 9.59
N VAL A 107 0.64 -4.36 10.31
CA VAL A 107 -0.36 -4.82 11.28
C VAL A 107 -1.72 -4.94 10.61
N GLY A 108 -2.06 -6.16 10.20
CA GLY A 108 -3.25 -6.43 9.39
C GLY A 108 -4.03 -7.66 9.83
N LYS A 109 -5.19 -7.86 9.23
CA LYS A 109 -6.04 -9.03 9.48
C LYS A 109 -5.95 -10.13 8.42
N TYR A 110 -5.38 -9.82 7.24
CA TYR A 110 -5.25 -10.75 6.12
C TYR A 110 -3.80 -11.21 5.93
N ILE A 111 -3.07 -11.42 7.01
CA ILE A 111 -1.65 -11.75 6.96
C ILE A 111 -1.38 -13.14 6.38
N ASP A 112 -2.35 -14.07 6.50
CA ASP A 112 -2.27 -15.40 5.90
C ASP A 112 -2.51 -15.39 4.38
N LEU A 113 -2.90 -14.23 3.82
CA LEU A 113 -3.11 -13.99 2.40
C LEU A 113 -2.27 -12.75 1.97
N PRO A 114 -0.94 -12.90 1.80
CA PRO A 114 -0.04 -11.78 1.53
C PRO A 114 -0.43 -10.94 0.31
N ASP A 115 -1.06 -11.54 -0.69
CA ASP A 115 -1.54 -10.87 -1.90
C ASP A 115 -2.58 -9.77 -1.60
N ALA A 116 -3.31 -9.88 -0.48
CA ALA A 116 -4.25 -8.84 -0.05
C ALA A 116 -3.57 -7.50 0.25
N TYR A 117 -2.28 -7.52 0.57
CA TYR A 117 -1.49 -6.33 0.89
C TYR A 117 -0.35 -6.08 -0.10
N LEU A 118 -0.37 -6.72 -1.28
CA LEU A 118 0.73 -6.62 -2.26
C LEU A 118 1.05 -5.16 -2.62
N SER A 119 0.03 -4.32 -2.90
CA SER A 119 0.23 -2.91 -3.22
C SER A 119 0.85 -2.12 -2.07
N VAL A 120 0.49 -2.42 -0.82
CA VAL A 120 1.06 -1.77 0.37
C VAL A 120 2.52 -2.19 0.56
N THR A 121 2.83 -3.49 0.44
CA THR A 121 4.21 -3.98 0.59
C THR A 121 5.12 -3.46 -0.51
N GLU A 122 4.64 -3.38 -1.75
CA GLU A 122 5.39 -2.77 -2.86
C GLU A 122 5.58 -1.26 -2.65
N ALA A 123 4.58 -0.54 -2.12
CA ALA A 123 4.72 0.87 -1.79
C ALA A 123 5.73 1.11 -0.65
N LEU A 124 5.77 0.24 0.37
CA LEU A 124 6.78 0.27 1.44
C LEU A 124 8.19 0.01 0.88
N ARG A 125 8.35 -0.99 0.01
CA ARG A 125 9.63 -1.26 -0.68
C ARG A 125 10.09 -0.08 -1.53
N ALA A 126 9.16 0.51 -2.31
CA ALA A 126 9.44 1.71 -3.10
C ALA A 126 9.88 2.88 -2.21
N GLY A 127 9.23 3.09 -1.05
CA GLY A 127 9.68 4.05 -0.04
C GLY A 127 11.09 3.76 0.48
N GLY A 128 11.45 2.47 0.58
CA GLY A 128 12.81 2.02 0.86
C GLY A 128 13.80 2.47 -0.22
N PHE A 129 13.47 2.24 -1.47
CA PHE A 129 14.34 2.62 -2.60
C PHE A 129 14.64 4.11 -2.64
N ALA A 130 13.63 4.97 -2.36
CA ALA A 130 13.84 6.41 -2.24
C ALA A 130 14.85 6.81 -1.15
N ASN A 131 15.08 5.96 -0.16
CA ASN A 131 15.93 6.21 1.00
C ASN A 131 17.18 5.29 1.06
N ASN A 132 17.54 4.63 -0.05
CA ASN A 132 18.63 3.64 -0.09
C ASN A 132 18.50 2.56 1.01
N ALA A 133 17.27 2.14 1.31
CA ALA A 133 16.97 1.19 2.35
C ALA A 133 16.34 -0.10 1.80
N LYS A 134 16.77 -1.24 2.31
CA LYS A 134 16.05 -2.51 2.19
C LYS A 134 14.96 -2.57 3.24
N VAL A 135 13.72 -2.75 2.81
CA VAL A 135 12.57 -2.90 3.70
C VAL A 135 12.26 -4.38 3.92
N GLU A 136 12.33 -4.80 5.17
CA GLU A 136 11.88 -6.11 5.64
C GLU A 136 10.46 -5.95 6.20
N ILE A 137 9.50 -6.73 5.68
CA ILE A 137 8.11 -6.71 6.16
C ILE A 137 7.93 -7.77 7.23
N LYS A 138 7.62 -7.33 8.46
CA LYS A 138 7.18 -8.20 9.54
C LYS A 138 5.65 -8.23 9.56
N TRP A 139 5.09 -9.37 9.21
CA TRP A 139 3.64 -9.60 9.18
C TRP A 139 3.11 -9.82 10.58
N ILE A 140 2.23 -8.96 11.06
CA ILE A 140 1.65 -9.02 12.42
C ILE A 140 0.13 -9.17 12.31
N PRO A 141 -0.43 -10.28 12.83
CA PRO A 141 -1.86 -10.37 13.06
C PRO A 141 -2.30 -9.24 13.98
N SER A 142 -3.26 -8.42 13.55
CA SER A 142 -3.71 -7.31 14.40
C SER A 142 -4.20 -7.79 15.77
N ASP A 143 -4.82 -8.97 15.86
CA ASP A 143 -5.33 -9.53 17.10
C ASP A 143 -4.22 -9.77 18.16
N ASP A 144 -2.97 -9.99 17.74
CA ASP A 144 -1.81 -10.12 18.64
C ASP A 144 -1.49 -8.83 19.40
N CYS A 145 -1.97 -7.68 18.91
CA CYS A 145 -1.75 -6.37 19.51
C CYS A 145 -2.95 -5.86 20.35
N ALA A 146 -3.95 -6.72 20.63
CA ALA A 146 -5.15 -6.32 21.36
C ALA A 146 -4.89 -5.99 22.84
N THR A 147 -3.77 -6.44 23.40
CA THR A 147 -3.32 -6.11 24.77
C THR A 147 -1.98 -5.39 24.73
N PRO A 148 -1.66 -4.58 25.77
CA PRO A 148 -0.36 -3.88 25.85
C PRO A 148 0.83 -4.85 25.79
N GLU A 149 0.76 -6.00 26.46
CA GLU A 149 1.79 -7.04 26.46
C GLU A 149 1.94 -7.69 25.09
N GLY A 150 0.83 -7.96 24.40
CA GLY A 150 0.81 -8.50 23.04
C GLY A 150 1.42 -7.50 22.06
N ALA A 151 1.01 -6.23 22.10
CA ALA A 151 1.58 -5.19 21.27
C ALA A 151 3.10 -5.02 21.49
N LYS A 152 3.54 -4.99 22.74
CA LYS A 152 4.97 -4.96 23.10
C LYS A 152 5.73 -6.16 22.53
N LYS A 153 5.21 -7.37 22.70
CA LYS A 153 5.83 -8.60 22.18
C LYS A 153 5.94 -8.58 20.66
N ALA A 154 4.89 -8.12 19.98
CA ALA A 154 4.83 -8.12 18.52
C ALA A 154 5.69 -7.01 17.87
N LEU A 155 5.83 -5.83 18.52
CA LEU A 155 6.31 -4.61 17.91
C LEU A 155 7.62 -4.05 18.49
N SER A 156 8.22 -4.69 19.52
CA SER A 156 9.41 -4.16 20.19
C SER A 156 10.69 -4.17 19.34
N ASP A 157 10.73 -4.94 18.26
CA ASP A 157 11.91 -5.14 17.38
C ASP A 157 11.72 -4.56 15.98
N VAL A 158 10.78 -3.61 15.81
CA VAL A 158 10.51 -2.98 14.51
C VAL A 158 10.93 -1.52 14.51
N ASP A 159 11.27 -1.01 13.35
CA ASP A 159 11.70 0.38 13.14
C ASP A 159 10.53 1.27 12.71
N ALA A 160 9.50 0.69 12.10
CA ALA A 160 8.28 1.41 11.70
C ALA A 160 7.06 0.49 11.71
N ILE A 161 5.87 1.10 11.70
CA ILE A 161 4.59 0.40 11.68
C ILE A 161 3.73 0.96 10.54
N CYS A 162 3.13 0.06 9.75
CA CYS A 162 2.09 0.39 8.79
C CYS A 162 0.80 -0.34 9.16
N VAL A 163 -0.28 0.42 9.34
CA VAL A 163 -1.63 -0.11 9.59
C VAL A 163 -2.45 0.08 8.32
N PRO A 164 -2.65 -0.99 7.53
CA PRO A 164 -3.31 -0.90 6.24
C PRO A 164 -4.82 -0.78 6.36
N GLY A 165 -5.47 -0.46 5.23
CA GLY A 165 -6.90 -0.51 5.05
C GLY A 165 -7.51 -1.89 5.31
N GLY A 166 -8.82 -1.95 5.34
CA GLY A 166 -9.61 -3.17 5.55
C GLY A 166 -11.06 -2.84 5.85
N PHE A 167 -11.91 -3.85 5.95
CA PHE A 167 -13.34 -3.73 6.25
C PHE A 167 -13.74 -4.68 7.37
N GLY A 168 -14.80 -4.30 8.13
CA GLY A 168 -15.42 -5.14 9.16
C GLY A 168 -14.66 -5.19 10.48
N VAL A 169 -15.30 -5.76 11.47
CA VAL A 169 -15.02 -5.63 12.92
C VAL A 169 -13.73 -6.32 13.37
N ARG A 170 -13.36 -7.45 12.74
CA ARG A 170 -12.23 -8.27 13.19
C ARG A 170 -10.91 -7.49 13.18
N GLY A 171 -10.16 -7.56 14.28
CA GLY A 171 -8.81 -7.02 14.40
C GLY A 171 -8.74 -5.51 14.66
N ILE A 172 -9.86 -4.83 14.91
CA ILE A 172 -9.89 -3.38 15.14
C ILE A 172 -9.19 -3.02 16.45
N GLU A 173 -9.54 -3.67 17.56
CA GLU A 173 -8.94 -3.40 18.87
C GLU A 173 -7.42 -3.66 18.84
N GLY A 174 -6.98 -4.68 18.10
CA GLY A 174 -5.55 -4.92 17.91
C GLY A 174 -4.84 -3.84 17.09
N LYS A 175 -5.50 -3.27 16.06
CA LYS A 175 -4.96 -2.10 15.34
C LYS A 175 -4.86 -0.88 16.26
N VAL A 176 -5.88 -0.62 17.07
CA VAL A 176 -5.87 0.47 18.07
C VAL A 176 -4.77 0.23 19.11
N GLY A 177 -4.60 -1.01 19.60
CA GLY A 177 -3.52 -1.38 20.52
C GLY A 177 -2.12 -1.20 19.93
N ALA A 178 -1.92 -1.59 18.65
CA ALA A 178 -0.68 -1.37 17.94
C ALA A 178 -0.36 0.13 17.77
N LEU A 179 -1.36 0.95 17.45
CA LEU A 179 -1.24 2.40 17.30
C LEU A 179 -0.94 3.08 18.64
N ASN A 180 -1.56 2.64 19.72
CA ASN A 180 -1.25 3.13 21.08
C ASN A 180 0.21 2.80 21.44
N TYR A 181 0.65 1.56 21.22
CA TYR A 181 2.04 1.16 21.46
C TYR A 181 3.00 2.01 20.63
N ALA A 182 2.72 2.20 19.34
CA ALA A 182 3.51 3.02 18.44
C ALA A 182 3.64 4.47 18.93
N ARG A 183 2.52 5.10 19.30
CA ARG A 183 2.49 6.47 19.81
C ARG A 183 3.32 6.64 21.08
N LEU A 184 3.13 5.76 22.06
CA LEU A 184 3.83 5.82 23.35
C LEU A 184 5.35 5.56 23.21
N ASN A 185 5.76 4.73 22.26
CA ASN A 185 7.16 4.38 22.02
C ASN A 185 7.81 5.16 20.88
N LYS A 186 7.10 6.15 20.32
CA LYS A 186 7.57 7.03 19.23
C LYS A 186 8.08 6.25 18.00
N ILE A 187 7.44 5.12 17.67
CA ILE A 187 7.77 4.31 16.49
C ILE A 187 7.11 4.95 15.27
N PRO A 188 7.85 5.36 14.23
CA PRO A 188 7.29 5.90 13.00
C PRO A 188 6.12 5.07 12.48
N THR A 189 4.98 5.71 12.23
CA THR A 189 3.72 5.00 11.94
C THR A 189 2.94 5.67 10.81
N LEU A 190 2.44 4.83 9.89
CA LEU A 190 1.56 5.23 8.79
C LEU A 190 0.24 4.44 8.86
N GLY A 191 -0.88 5.15 8.94
CA GLY A 191 -2.23 4.58 8.87
C GLY A 191 -2.89 4.86 7.51
N LEU A 192 -3.40 3.82 6.85
CA LEU A 192 -4.04 3.90 5.54
C LEU A 192 -5.52 3.57 5.65
N CYS A 193 -6.40 4.43 5.18
CA CYS A 193 -7.85 4.26 5.15
C CYS A 193 -8.40 3.87 6.54
N LEU A 194 -8.73 2.61 6.78
CA LEU A 194 -9.09 2.11 8.12
C LEU A 194 -8.00 2.37 9.16
N GLY A 195 -6.73 2.40 8.75
CA GLY A 195 -5.63 2.74 9.64
C GLY A 195 -5.73 4.16 10.20
N LEU A 196 -6.09 5.16 9.37
CA LEU A 196 -6.41 6.52 9.84
C LEU A 196 -7.58 6.49 10.83
N GLN A 197 -8.66 5.76 10.50
CA GLN A 197 -9.84 5.68 11.38
C GLN A 197 -9.47 5.09 12.74
N CYS A 198 -8.63 4.03 12.77
CA CYS A 198 -8.11 3.49 14.02
C CYS A 198 -7.21 4.48 14.78
N MET A 199 -6.43 5.34 14.08
CA MET A 199 -5.65 6.43 14.71
C MET A 199 -6.58 7.45 15.38
N VAL A 200 -7.68 7.81 14.75
CA VAL A 200 -8.68 8.73 15.32
C VAL A 200 -9.36 8.09 16.53
N ILE A 201 -9.73 6.82 16.47
CA ILE A 201 -10.31 6.08 17.61
C ILE A 201 -9.31 6.03 18.77
N GLU A 202 -8.05 5.70 18.49
CA GLU A 202 -6.97 5.67 19.51
C GLU A 202 -6.79 7.04 20.16
N GLY A 203 -6.65 8.11 19.34
CA GLY A 203 -6.50 9.47 19.84
C GLY A 203 -7.73 9.95 20.62
N ALA A 204 -8.93 9.64 20.17
CA ALA A 204 -10.15 9.96 20.89
C ALA A 204 -10.20 9.30 22.28
N ARG A 205 -9.84 8.01 22.38
CA ARG A 205 -9.85 7.28 23.64
C ARG A 205 -8.73 7.72 24.59
N ASN A 206 -7.51 7.80 24.09
CA ASN A 206 -6.30 7.88 24.92
C ASN A 206 -5.69 9.29 25.03
N LEU A 207 -6.00 10.19 24.09
CA LEU A 207 -5.60 11.60 24.19
C LEU A 207 -6.77 12.48 24.65
N ALA A 208 -7.94 12.38 23.99
CA ALA A 208 -9.09 13.23 24.26
C ALA A 208 -10.01 12.72 25.39
N GLY A 209 -9.77 11.52 25.94
CA GLY A 209 -10.55 10.93 27.05
C GLY A 209 -12.01 10.64 26.70
N ILE A 210 -12.32 10.44 25.41
CA ILE A 210 -13.68 10.14 24.94
C ILE A 210 -13.95 8.66 25.18
N ALA A 211 -14.55 8.34 26.33
CA ALA A 211 -14.86 6.98 26.72
C ALA A 211 -15.77 6.30 25.69
N GLY A 212 -15.40 5.08 25.26
CA GLY A 212 -16.17 4.28 24.32
C GLY A 212 -16.16 4.81 22.88
N ALA A 213 -15.25 5.74 22.53
CA ALA A 213 -15.07 6.22 21.15
C ALA A 213 -14.85 5.02 20.20
N ASN A 214 -15.64 4.97 19.13
CA ASN A 214 -15.62 3.86 18.18
C ASN A 214 -16.09 4.30 16.79
N SER A 215 -16.12 3.36 15.85
CA SER A 215 -16.75 3.54 14.55
C SER A 215 -18.19 3.02 14.56
N ALA A 216 -19.11 3.75 13.91
CA ALA A 216 -20.45 3.26 13.66
C ALA A 216 -20.48 2.01 12.74
N GLU A 217 -19.40 1.74 11.99
CA GLU A 217 -19.25 0.48 11.24
C GLU A 217 -19.11 -0.73 12.17
N PHE A 218 -18.39 -0.58 13.29
CA PHE A 218 -18.03 -1.69 14.17
C PHE A 218 -18.92 -1.81 15.40
N ALA A 219 -19.44 -0.67 15.84
CA ALA A 219 -20.32 -0.52 16.98
C ALA A 219 -21.44 0.48 16.64
N PRO A 220 -22.50 0.04 15.93
CA PRO A 220 -23.59 0.94 15.53
C PRO A 220 -24.27 1.64 16.73
N ASP A 221 -24.29 1.00 17.88
CA ASP A 221 -24.88 1.54 19.13
C ASP A 221 -23.87 2.36 19.97
N SER A 222 -22.68 2.67 19.44
CA SER A 222 -21.70 3.46 20.17
C SER A 222 -22.26 4.85 20.53
N LYS A 223 -22.09 5.23 21.81
CA LYS A 223 -22.45 6.58 22.30
C LYS A 223 -21.50 7.67 21.82
N ALA A 224 -20.33 7.28 21.32
CA ALA A 224 -19.29 8.18 20.80
C ALA A 224 -18.77 7.68 19.44
N PRO A 225 -19.57 7.75 18.37
CA PRO A 225 -19.17 7.33 17.03
C PRO A 225 -18.25 8.40 16.40
N VAL A 226 -16.95 8.35 16.73
CA VAL A 226 -15.93 9.29 16.20
C VAL A 226 -15.63 9.03 14.72
N ILE A 227 -16.03 7.84 14.22
CA ILE A 227 -16.07 7.49 12.81
C ILE A 227 -17.52 7.14 12.47
N ALA A 228 -18.09 7.78 11.47
CA ALA A 228 -19.49 7.62 11.07
C ALA A 228 -19.67 7.73 9.56
N THR A 229 -20.86 7.41 9.06
CA THR A 229 -21.25 7.71 7.69
C THR A 229 -21.61 9.19 7.57
N MET A 230 -21.49 9.75 6.37
CA MET A 230 -21.97 11.09 6.07
C MET A 230 -23.50 11.15 6.11
N GLU A 231 -24.07 12.31 6.49
CA GLU A 231 -25.52 12.48 6.61
C GLU A 231 -26.28 12.20 5.31
N ASP A 232 -25.72 12.59 4.16
CA ASP A 232 -26.27 12.31 2.82
C ASP A 232 -26.23 10.82 2.43
N GLN A 233 -25.47 9.99 3.17
CA GLN A 233 -25.36 8.54 2.96
C GLN A 233 -26.21 7.73 3.97
N LEU A 234 -26.69 8.34 5.04
CA LEU A 234 -27.49 7.65 6.08
C LEU A 234 -28.77 7.03 5.51
N ALA A 235 -29.45 7.72 4.59
CA ALA A 235 -30.65 7.21 3.92
C ALA A 235 -30.38 5.94 3.09
N ASN A 236 -29.18 5.79 2.53
CA ASN A 236 -28.78 4.65 1.70
C ASN A 236 -28.25 3.46 2.50
N VAL A 237 -27.78 3.69 3.73
CA VAL A 237 -27.26 2.63 4.63
C VAL A 237 -28.40 1.98 5.41
N SER A 238 -29.52 2.66 5.59
CA SER A 238 -30.67 2.20 6.40
C SER A 238 -31.63 1.22 5.70
N GLY A 239 -31.32 0.71 4.49
CA GLY A 239 -31.93 -0.52 4.04
C GLY A 239 -32.52 -0.62 2.62
N ASP A 240 -32.72 0.48 1.89
CA ASP A 240 -33.38 0.46 0.57
C ASP A 240 -32.52 0.97 -0.62
N GLY A 241 -31.23 1.25 -0.39
CA GLY A 241 -30.32 1.77 -1.41
C GLY A 241 -29.29 0.76 -1.93
N ASP A 242 -28.87 0.94 -3.18
CA ASP A 242 -27.73 0.21 -3.76
C ASP A 242 -26.45 0.54 -2.97
N LEU A 243 -26.00 -0.40 -2.12
CA LEU A 243 -24.81 -0.28 -1.28
C LEU A 243 -23.54 0.05 -2.10
N GLY A 244 -23.49 -0.23 -3.40
CA GLY A 244 -22.40 0.12 -4.29
C GLY A 244 -22.27 1.63 -4.52
N GLY A 245 -23.38 2.38 -4.54
CA GLY A 245 -23.42 3.82 -4.82
C GLY A 245 -23.00 4.73 -3.65
N THR A 246 -22.88 4.21 -2.43
CA THR A 246 -22.56 5.00 -1.23
C THR A 246 -21.06 5.14 -0.95
N MET A 247 -20.21 4.47 -1.70
CA MET A 247 -18.78 4.46 -1.49
C MET A 247 -18.11 5.68 -2.12
N ARG A 248 -17.26 6.41 -1.37
CA ARG A 248 -16.31 7.33 -1.99
C ARG A 248 -15.29 6.50 -2.78
N LEU A 249 -15.39 6.56 -4.09
CA LEU A 249 -14.57 5.79 -5.01
C LEU A 249 -13.94 6.72 -6.04
N GLY A 250 -12.62 6.61 -6.23
CA GLY A 250 -11.89 7.39 -7.22
C GLY A 250 -10.98 8.44 -6.62
N SER A 251 -10.70 9.50 -7.35
CA SER A 251 -9.71 10.52 -7.03
C SER A 251 -10.37 11.75 -6.43
N TYR A 252 -9.92 12.19 -5.26
CA TYR A 252 -10.44 13.37 -4.57
C TYR A 252 -9.29 14.29 -4.14
N LYS A 253 -9.58 15.59 -4.15
CA LYS A 253 -8.66 16.63 -3.70
C LYS A 253 -8.60 16.68 -2.18
N ALA A 254 -7.43 17.05 -1.67
CA ALA A 254 -7.22 17.40 -0.28
C ALA A 254 -6.30 18.63 -0.18
N THR A 255 -6.66 19.56 0.68
CA THR A 255 -5.83 20.71 1.06
C THR A 255 -5.09 20.36 2.35
N LEU A 256 -3.77 20.36 2.30
CA LEU A 256 -2.90 20.07 3.44
C LEU A 256 -2.56 21.35 4.20
N LYS A 257 -2.53 21.23 5.51
CA LYS A 257 -2.14 22.33 6.42
C LYS A 257 -0.64 22.63 6.24
N ALA A 258 -0.31 23.87 5.91
CA ALA A 258 1.07 24.30 5.81
C ALA A 258 1.84 24.02 7.13
N GLY A 259 3.06 23.50 7.03
CA GLY A 259 3.89 23.12 8.18
C GLY A 259 3.53 21.78 8.82
N SER A 260 2.56 21.05 8.29
CA SER A 260 2.27 19.68 8.68
C SER A 260 3.29 18.69 8.11
N ILE A 261 3.42 17.51 8.74
CA ILE A 261 4.27 16.43 8.21
C ILE A 261 3.78 15.99 6.83
N ALA A 262 2.46 15.92 6.65
CA ALA A 262 1.87 15.59 5.36
C ALA A 262 2.30 16.60 4.28
N ALA A 263 2.14 17.90 4.49
CA ALA A 263 2.56 18.93 3.54
C ALA A 263 4.07 18.90 3.27
N GLU A 264 4.89 18.63 4.30
CA GLU A 264 6.34 18.51 4.17
C GLU A 264 6.74 17.37 3.22
N VAL A 265 6.17 16.17 3.41
CA VAL A 265 6.56 15.01 2.60
C VAL A 265 6.01 15.06 1.18
N TYR A 266 4.85 15.68 0.95
CA TYR A 266 4.33 15.90 -0.41
C TYR A 266 5.08 17.04 -1.13
N GLY A 267 5.60 18.02 -0.40
CA GLY A 267 6.22 19.23 -0.96
C GLY A 267 5.20 20.23 -1.55
N GLU A 268 3.90 20.00 -1.33
CA GLU A 268 2.79 20.83 -1.81
C GLU A 268 1.61 20.73 -0.85
N THR A 269 0.69 21.71 -0.92
CA THR A 269 -0.49 21.76 -0.05
C THR A 269 -1.79 21.34 -0.74
N GLU A 270 -1.83 21.36 -2.06
CA GLU A 270 -2.99 20.89 -2.84
C GLU A 270 -2.63 19.56 -3.50
N ILE A 271 -3.28 18.49 -3.06
CA ILE A 271 -3.00 17.14 -3.54
C ILE A 271 -4.26 16.44 -3.99
N THR A 272 -4.08 15.31 -4.65
CA THR A 272 -5.20 14.47 -5.08
C THR A 272 -4.86 13.03 -4.78
N GLU A 273 -5.73 12.31 -4.07
CA GLU A 273 -5.53 10.91 -3.70
C GLU A 273 -6.71 10.02 -4.07
N ARG A 274 -6.47 8.70 -4.14
CA ARG A 274 -7.50 7.70 -4.45
C ARG A 274 -8.17 7.19 -3.19
N HIS A 275 -9.49 7.10 -3.22
CA HIS A 275 -10.32 6.69 -2.08
C HIS A 275 -11.16 5.46 -2.43
N ARG A 276 -11.44 4.66 -1.37
CA ARG A 276 -12.37 3.53 -1.40
C ARG A 276 -12.88 3.25 0.00
N HIS A 277 -13.83 4.06 0.48
CA HIS A 277 -14.41 3.91 1.82
C HIS A 277 -15.79 4.52 1.91
N ARG A 278 -16.54 4.19 2.98
CA ARG A 278 -17.88 4.74 3.28
C ARG A 278 -17.88 5.59 4.54
N TYR A 279 -17.03 5.22 5.51
CA TYR A 279 -16.99 5.85 6.82
C TYR A 279 -15.93 6.93 6.84
N GLU A 280 -16.24 8.02 7.56
CA GLU A 280 -15.43 9.23 7.66
C GLU A 280 -15.23 9.62 9.11
N VAL A 281 -14.27 10.47 9.40
CA VAL A 281 -14.12 11.09 10.71
C VAL A 281 -15.36 11.96 10.97
N ASN A 282 -16.00 11.76 12.12
CA ASN A 282 -17.19 12.53 12.52
C ASN A 282 -16.78 13.91 13.01
N ASN A 283 -17.15 14.94 12.26
CA ASN A 283 -16.83 16.33 12.55
C ASN A 283 -17.29 16.82 13.93
N LYS A 284 -18.32 16.20 14.52
CA LYS A 284 -18.80 16.50 15.88
C LYS A 284 -17.69 16.37 16.95
N TYR A 285 -16.74 15.49 16.74
CA TYR A 285 -15.66 15.20 17.71
C TYR A 285 -14.33 15.84 17.34
N ARG A 286 -14.24 16.46 16.15
CA ARG A 286 -12.98 16.99 15.59
C ARG A 286 -12.30 17.98 16.52
N ASP A 287 -13.03 18.96 17.03
CA ASP A 287 -12.47 20.03 17.87
C ASP A 287 -11.96 19.47 19.22
N GLN A 288 -12.70 18.53 19.82
CA GLN A 288 -12.28 17.90 21.08
C GLN A 288 -11.01 17.06 20.89
N ILE A 289 -10.92 16.30 19.79
CA ILE A 289 -9.73 15.48 19.49
C ILE A 289 -8.55 16.41 19.13
N ALA A 290 -8.79 17.48 18.38
CA ALA A 290 -7.75 18.46 18.05
C ALA A 290 -7.20 19.18 19.29
N ALA A 291 -8.06 19.56 20.22
CA ALA A 291 -7.65 20.18 21.49
C ALA A 291 -6.76 19.25 22.34
N ALA A 292 -6.88 17.94 22.15
CA ALA A 292 -6.05 16.92 22.80
C ALA A 292 -4.71 16.66 22.11
N GLY A 293 -4.39 17.38 21.00
CA GLY A 293 -3.10 17.37 20.34
C GLY A 293 -3.01 16.58 19.03
N MET A 294 -4.09 15.97 18.57
CA MET A 294 -4.12 15.38 17.22
C MET A 294 -4.40 16.47 16.17
N VAL A 295 -3.59 16.54 15.13
CA VAL A 295 -3.72 17.53 14.06
C VAL A 295 -4.50 16.90 12.90
N PHE A 296 -5.59 17.52 12.49
CA PHE A 296 -6.28 17.24 11.23
C PHE A 296 -5.58 18.04 10.13
N SER A 297 -4.58 17.40 9.53
CA SER A 297 -3.59 18.07 8.67
C SER A 297 -3.97 18.08 7.19
N GLY A 298 -5.04 17.42 6.79
CA GLY A 298 -5.55 17.49 5.43
C GLY A 298 -7.05 17.39 5.40
N MET A 299 -7.69 18.24 4.58
CA MET A 299 -9.14 18.37 4.48
C MET A 299 -9.59 18.35 3.02
N ASN A 300 -10.66 17.64 2.74
CA ASN A 300 -11.46 17.95 1.56
C ASN A 300 -12.36 19.13 1.89
N THR A 301 -12.01 20.32 1.42
CA THR A 301 -12.70 21.58 1.79
C THR A 301 -14.09 21.70 1.16
N GLU A 302 -14.35 21.01 0.03
CA GLU A 302 -15.65 21.03 -0.65
C GLU A 302 -16.74 20.32 0.17
N ARG A 303 -16.33 19.31 0.97
CA ARG A 303 -17.25 18.45 1.76
C ARG A 303 -17.00 18.50 3.26
N ASP A 304 -16.05 19.32 3.72
CA ASP A 304 -15.59 19.39 5.11
C ASP A 304 -15.22 18.00 5.70
N LEU A 305 -14.45 17.20 4.94
CA LEU A 305 -14.05 15.86 5.35
C LEU A 305 -12.57 15.80 5.69
N VAL A 306 -12.25 15.03 6.73
CA VAL A 306 -10.87 14.78 7.15
C VAL A 306 -10.21 13.77 6.22
N GLU A 307 -9.11 14.16 5.61
CA GLU A 307 -8.30 13.32 4.72
C GLU A 307 -6.99 12.87 5.37
N PHE A 308 -6.44 13.68 6.28
CA PHE A 308 -5.21 13.38 6.99
C PHE A 308 -5.31 13.73 8.47
N VAL A 309 -4.68 12.88 9.28
CA VAL A 309 -4.42 13.14 10.69
C VAL A 309 -2.96 12.90 11.00
N GLU A 310 -2.40 13.64 11.96
CA GLU A 310 -1.03 13.44 12.40
C GLU A 310 -0.81 13.90 13.83
N LEU A 311 0.28 13.48 14.44
CA LEU A 311 0.84 14.14 15.63
C LEU A 311 1.96 15.08 15.22
N PRO A 312 2.12 16.24 15.88
CA PRO A 312 3.21 17.16 15.59
C PRO A 312 4.58 16.51 15.74
N ARG A 313 5.55 16.96 14.96
CA ARG A 313 6.90 16.35 14.89
C ARG A 313 7.68 16.44 16.20
N ASP A 314 7.42 17.42 17.02
CA ASP A 314 7.98 17.56 18.37
C ASP A 314 7.38 16.54 19.36
N VAL A 315 6.18 16.04 19.09
CA VAL A 315 5.50 14.98 19.85
C VAL A 315 5.90 13.60 19.36
N HIS A 316 5.91 13.40 18.02
CA HIS A 316 6.18 12.09 17.43
C HIS A 316 6.96 12.23 16.10
N PRO A 317 8.02 11.44 15.84
CA PRO A 317 8.86 11.60 14.66
C PRO A 317 8.09 11.43 13.34
N TYR A 318 7.12 10.53 13.30
CA TYR A 318 6.22 10.31 12.16
C TYR A 318 4.98 9.50 12.60
N TYR A 319 3.85 10.17 12.79
CA TYR A 319 2.58 9.52 13.11
C TYR A 319 1.52 10.13 12.21
N VAL A 320 1.37 9.57 11.01
CA VAL A 320 0.55 10.12 9.93
C VAL A 320 -0.48 9.10 9.48
N GLY A 321 -1.73 9.54 9.37
CA GLY A 321 -2.82 8.77 8.81
C GLY A 321 -3.42 9.46 7.58
N THR A 322 -3.80 8.69 6.58
CA THR A 322 -4.57 9.16 5.43
C THR A 322 -5.81 8.31 5.21
N GLN A 323 -6.93 8.96 4.88
CA GLN A 323 -8.17 8.26 4.53
C GLN A 323 -8.09 7.59 3.15
N ALA A 324 -7.12 8.02 2.35
CA ALA A 324 -6.88 7.53 1.01
C ALA A 324 -6.11 6.19 0.95
N HIS A 325 -5.90 5.74 -0.29
CA HIS A 325 -5.10 4.58 -0.68
C HIS A 325 -3.89 5.00 -1.53
N PRO A 326 -2.87 5.63 -0.93
CA PRO A 326 -1.69 6.14 -1.64
C PRO A 326 -0.83 5.03 -2.26
N GLU A 327 -0.96 3.78 -1.77
CA GLU A 327 -0.27 2.61 -2.31
C GLU A 327 -0.56 2.39 -3.80
N PHE A 328 -1.72 2.80 -4.28
CA PHE A 328 -2.08 2.66 -5.70
C PHE A 328 -1.37 3.67 -6.61
N LYS A 329 -0.80 4.74 -6.05
CA LYS A 329 -0.03 5.75 -6.79
C LYS A 329 1.48 5.56 -6.70
N SER A 330 1.95 4.69 -5.79
CA SER A 330 3.37 4.38 -5.63
C SER A 330 3.91 3.55 -6.80
N ARG A 331 5.16 3.83 -7.19
CA ARG A 331 5.90 3.10 -8.22
C ARG A 331 7.35 2.92 -7.75
N PRO A 332 8.08 1.89 -8.20
CA PRO A 332 9.47 1.67 -7.81
C PRO A 332 10.38 2.87 -8.06
N THR A 333 10.24 3.54 -9.21
CA THR A 333 11.03 4.73 -9.57
C THR A 333 10.37 6.05 -9.16
N ARG A 334 9.13 6.03 -8.71
CA ARG A 334 8.39 7.18 -8.18
C ARG A 334 7.62 6.80 -6.92
N PRO A 335 8.32 6.57 -5.82
CA PRO A 335 7.73 6.20 -4.55
C PRO A 335 6.75 7.26 -4.06
N HIS A 336 5.64 6.81 -3.47
CA HIS A 336 4.69 7.75 -2.91
C HIS A 336 5.26 8.44 -1.67
N PRO A 337 5.09 9.78 -1.50
CA PRO A 337 5.71 10.58 -0.44
C PRO A 337 5.48 10.07 0.99
N LEU A 338 4.27 9.60 1.31
CA LEU A 338 3.95 9.08 2.64
C LEU A 338 4.78 7.84 3.01
N PHE A 339 4.99 6.92 2.07
CA PHE A 339 5.82 5.74 2.31
C PHE A 339 7.31 6.10 2.38
N ALA A 340 7.76 7.00 1.52
CA ALA A 340 9.13 7.51 1.58
C ALA A 340 9.40 8.22 2.91
N GLY A 341 8.46 9.06 3.37
CA GLY A 341 8.53 9.76 4.66
C GLY A 341 8.55 8.81 5.86
N LEU A 342 7.74 7.75 5.85
CA LEU A 342 7.75 6.71 6.89
C LEU A 342 9.13 6.06 7.00
N ILE A 343 9.67 5.60 5.86
CA ILE A 343 10.98 4.92 5.86
C ILE A 343 12.10 5.88 6.26
N LYS A 344 12.06 7.13 5.77
CA LYS A 344 13.03 8.16 6.18
C LYS A 344 13.06 8.38 7.70
N ALA A 345 11.89 8.41 8.33
CA ALA A 345 11.76 8.57 9.78
C ALA A 345 12.20 7.31 10.57
N ALA A 346 12.21 6.14 9.94
CA ALA A 346 12.60 4.87 10.54
C ALA A 346 14.11 4.56 10.43
N ILE A 347 14.83 5.25 9.56
CA ILE A 347 16.30 5.10 9.45
C ILE A 347 16.96 5.74 10.65
N LYS A 348 17.79 4.95 11.33
CA LYS A 348 18.59 5.36 12.49
C LYS A 348 19.98 5.79 12.06
#